data_55d06f295839671292847c23f54bd3f6
#
_entry.id   55d06f295839671292847c23f54bd3f6
#
_cell.length_a   1.000
_cell.length_b   1.000
_cell.length_c   1.000
_cell.angle_alpha   90.00
_cell.angle_beta   90.00
_cell.angle_gamma   90.00
#
_symmetry.space_group_name_H-M   'P 1'
#
loop_
_entity.id
_entity.type
_entity.pdbx_description
1 polymer ?
#
loop_
_entity_poly.entity_id
_entity_poly.type
_entity_poly.pdbx_seq_one_letter_code
_entity_poly.pdbx_strand_id
1 'polypeptide(L)'
;MKGYFAVGEDKNTTLGIVFYEHGETPGLGAEVDKVWFQEQFKINIDDKVDKKIFNSENELVSIYVNKKKQTNKKSHEVDGITGATVTSDGVTKFLKRDLERYKNFLIRQR
;
A
#
# COMPACT_ATOMS: atom_id res chain seq x y z
N MET A 1 -9.34 -10.50 -3.55
CA MET A 1 -8.04 -9.89 -3.87
C MET A 1 -6.93 -10.60 -3.10
N LYS A 2 -5.94 -11.07 -3.81
CA LYS A 2 -4.78 -11.77 -3.23
C LYS A 2 -3.49 -11.21 -3.80
N GLY A 3 -2.45 -11.10 -2.96
CA GLY A 3 -1.19 -10.53 -3.40
C GLY A 3 -0.07 -10.73 -2.42
N TYR A 4 1.07 -10.13 -2.74
CA TYR A 4 2.26 -10.11 -1.90
C TYR A 4 2.60 -8.68 -1.56
N PHE A 5 2.99 -8.44 -0.33
CA PHE A 5 3.37 -7.13 0.16
C PHE A 5 4.70 -7.26 0.89
N ALA A 6 5.69 -6.48 0.46
CA ALA A 6 7.05 -6.56 1.00
C ALA A 6 7.36 -5.35 1.86
N VAL A 7 7.98 -5.60 3.00
CA VAL A 7 8.42 -4.59 3.96
C VAL A 7 9.91 -4.77 4.20
N GLY A 8 10.63 -3.67 4.37
CA GLY A 8 12.07 -3.69 4.56
C GLY A 8 12.52 -4.26 5.90
N GLU A 9 13.84 -4.27 6.12
CA GLU A 9 14.43 -4.78 7.35
C GLU A 9 13.99 -4.01 8.59
N ASP A 10 13.65 -2.73 8.43
CA ASP A 10 13.13 -1.91 9.52
C ASP A 10 11.72 -2.32 9.96
N LYS A 11 11.09 -3.25 9.24
CA LYS A 11 9.71 -3.71 9.47
C LYS A 11 8.70 -2.57 9.38
N ASN A 12 9.02 -1.53 8.62
CA ASN A 12 8.19 -0.33 8.50
C ASN A 12 8.09 0.19 7.06
N THR A 13 9.22 0.36 6.37
CA THR A 13 9.25 0.93 5.04
C THR A 13 8.79 -0.09 4.01
N THR A 14 7.81 0.28 3.15
CA THR A 14 7.31 -0.62 2.12
C THR A 14 8.33 -0.76 0.99
N LEU A 15 8.47 -1.95 0.45
CA LEU A 15 9.36 -2.25 -0.67
C LEU A 15 8.61 -2.56 -1.96
N GLY A 16 7.39 -3.04 -1.86
CA GLY A 16 6.62 -3.35 -3.05
C GLY A 16 5.32 -4.05 -2.74
N ILE A 17 4.46 -4.11 -3.76
CA ILE A 17 3.18 -4.81 -3.70
C ILE A 17 2.91 -5.42 -5.06
N VAL A 18 2.36 -6.63 -5.09
CA VAL A 18 1.97 -7.32 -6.32
C VAL A 18 0.67 -8.08 -6.06
N PHE A 19 -0.28 -7.97 -6.98
CA PHE A 19 -1.52 -8.73 -6.90
C PHE A 19 -1.48 -9.87 -7.93
N TYR A 20 -1.72 -11.10 -7.50
CA TYR A 20 -1.77 -12.25 -8.40
C TYR A 20 -3.20 -12.72 -8.67
N GLU A 21 -4.18 -12.21 -7.92
CA GLU A 21 -5.60 -12.51 -8.14
C GLU A 21 -6.46 -11.37 -7.63
N HIS A 22 -7.20 -10.70 -8.50
CA HIS A 22 -8.06 -9.60 -8.05
C HIS A 22 -9.45 -9.56 -8.72
N GLY A 23 -9.57 -10.03 -9.98
CA GLY A 23 -10.88 -10.01 -10.68
C GLY A 23 -11.42 -8.61 -10.94
N GLU A 24 -10.57 -7.58 -10.90
CA GLU A 24 -11.01 -6.20 -11.05
C GLU A 24 -11.28 -5.83 -12.52
N THR A 25 -12.08 -4.78 -12.73
CA THR A 25 -12.48 -4.35 -14.08
C THR A 25 -11.29 -3.79 -14.86
N PRO A 26 -10.98 -4.30 -16.06
CA PRO A 26 -9.92 -3.74 -16.91
C PRO A 26 -10.13 -2.24 -17.16
N GLY A 27 -9.03 -1.48 -17.11
CA GLY A 27 -9.06 -0.03 -17.31
C GLY A 27 -9.53 0.76 -16.09
N LEU A 28 -10.04 0.08 -15.07
CA LEU A 28 -10.45 0.69 -13.80
C LEU A 28 -9.69 0.01 -12.67
N GLY A 29 -10.36 -0.86 -11.89
CA GLY A 29 -9.75 -1.55 -10.77
C GLY A 29 -8.51 -2.38 -11.10
N ALA A 30 -8.46 -2.95 -12.30
CA ALA A 30 -7.29 -3.71 -12.74
C ALA A 30 -6.01 -2.88 -12.88
N GLU A 31 -6.12 -1.54 -12.78
CA GLU A 31 -4.94 -0.67 -12.79
C GLU A 31 -4.02 -0.90 -11.59
N VAL A 32 -4.46 -1.65 -10.57
CA VAL A 32 -3.59 -2.06 -9.46
C VAL A 32 -2.41 -2.93 -9.93
N ASP A 33 -2.51 -3.54 -11.12
CA ASP A 33 -1.43 -4.31 -11.73
C ASP A 33 -0.43 -3.41 -12.46
N LYS A 34 -0.72 -2.14 -12.63
CA LYS A 34 0.14 -1.24 -13.40
C LYS A 34 1.32 -0.76 -12.57
N VAL A 35 2.41 -0.52 -13.28
CA VAL A 35 3.66 -0.07 -12.69
C VAL A 35 3.46 1.23 -11.89
N TRP A 36 2.69 2.20 -12.42
CA TRP A 36 2.50 3.49 -11.76
C TRP A 36 1.89 3.36 -10.37
N PHE A 37 0.97 2.39 -10.18
CA PHE A 37 0.35 2.15 -8.87
C PHE A 37 1.33 1.44 -7.94
N GLN A 38 1.96 0.38 -8.44
CA GLN A 38 2.86 -0.46 -7.65
C GLN A 38 4.13 0.27 -7.23
N GLU A 39 4.65 1.16 -8.07
CA GLU A 39 5.86 1.92 -7.76
C GLU A 39 5.71 2.84 -6.57
N GLN A 40 4.49 3.25 -6.23
CA GLN A 40 4.27 4.07 -5.05
C GLN A 40 4.70 3.37 -3.75
N PHE A 41 4.76 2.04 -3.77
CA PHE A 41 5.15 1.25 -2.60
C PHE A 41 6.64 0.95 -2.57
N LYS A 42 7.40 1.34 -3.59
CA LYS A 42 8.85 1.11 -3.64
C LYS A 42 9.61 2.25 -2.99
N ILE A 43 10.86 1.96 -2.59
CA ILE A 43 11.71 2.94 -1.94
C ILE A 43 12.16 4.00 -2.94
N ASN A 44 12.01 5.26 -2.53
CA ASN A 44 12.69 6.43 -3.10
C ASN A 44 12.83 6.45 -4.62
N ILE A 45 11.71 6.45 -5.30
CA ILE A 45 11.66 6.63 -6.75
C ILE A 45 11.14 8.04 -7.03
N ASP A 46 11.92 8.85 -7.78
CA ASP A 46 11.51 10.16 -8.29
C ASP A 46 10.97 11.15 -7.24
N ASP A 47 11.72 11.43 -6.19
CA ASP A 47 11.37 12.39 -5.13
C ASP A 47 10.07 12.06 -4.37
N LYS A 48 9.54 10.87 -4.51
CA LYS A 48 8.37 10.45 -3.73
C LYS A 48 8.82 10.06 -2.32
N VAL A 49 7.92 10.29 -1.36
CA VAL A 49 8.16 9.91 0.02
C VAL A 49 8.03 8.40 0.16
N ASP A 50 9.00 7.76 0.83
CA ASP A 50 8.92 6.33 1.14
C ASP A 50 7.69 6.06 1.99
N LYS A 51 6.96 5.00 1.66
CA LYS A 51 5.74 4.65 2.40
C LYS A 51 6.09 3.80 3.61
N LYS A 52 5.41 4.07 4.71
CA LYS A 52 5.64 3.39 5.98
C LYS A 52 4.32 2.90 6.58
N ILE A 53 4.36 1.76 7.26
CA ILE A 53 3.17 1.16 7.85
C ILE A 53 2.98 1.52 9.32
N PHE A 54 4.05 2.01 9.97
CA PHE A 54 3.97 2.52 11.36
C PHE A 54 4.18 4.03 11.36
N ASN A 55 3.49 4.73 12.25
CA ASN A 55 3.69 6.17 12.44
C ASN A 55 4.87 6.47 13.36
N SER A 56 5.12 7.75 13.64
CA SER A 56 6.22 8.18 14.51
C SER A 56 6.07 7.73 15.96
N GLU A 57 4.86 7.37 16.37
CA GLU A 57 4.55 6.86 17.71
C GLU A 57 4.61 5.33 17.77
N ASN A 58 5.11 4.70 16.73
CA ASN A 58 5.24 3.25 16.61
C ASN A 58 3.90 2.51 16.63
N GLU A 59 2.86 3.17 16.12
CA GLU A 59 1.53 2.57 15.95
C GLU A 59 1.35 2.10 14.52
N LEU A 60 0.75 0.91 14.35
CA LEU A 60 0.47 0.37 13.03
C LEU A 60 -0.69 1.14 12.39
N VAL A 61 -0.41 1.90 11.34
CA VAL A 61 -1.42 2.70 10.64
C VAL A 61 -1.73 2.17 9.24
N SER A 62 -0.90 1.25 8.73
CA SER A 62 -1.04 0.69 7.40
C SER A 62 -0.92 1.76 6.29
N ILE A 63 -1.37 1.44 5.08
CA ILE A 63 -1.35 2.36 3.95
C ILE A 63 -2.78 2.57 3.47
N TYR A 64 -3.19 3.83 3.38
CA TYR A 64 -4.50 4.20 2.84
C TYR A 64 -4.39 4.47 1.34
N VAL A 65 -5.30 3.90 0.57
CA VAL A 65 -5.36 4.14 -0.88
C VAL A 65 -6.42 5.22 -1.12
N ASN A 66 -5.97 6.38 -1.59
CA ASN A 66 -6.86 7.50 -1.90
C ASN A 66 -7.76 7.16 -3.08
N LYS A 67 -8.96 7.72 -3.09
CA LYS A 67 -9.96 7.44 -4.13
C LYS A 67 -9.69 8.14 -5.44
N LYS A 68 -8.72 9.04 -5.47
CA LYS A 68 -8.30 9.78 -6.65
C LYS A 68 -6.85 10.20 -6.51
N LYS A 69 -6.24 10.64 -7.61
CA LYS A 69 -4.87 11.15 -7.59
C LYS A 69 -4.78 12.42 -6.76
N GLN A 70 -3.74 12.49 -5.93
CA GLN A 70 -3.38 13.65 -5.15
C GLN A 70 -1.87 13.81 -5.21
N THR A 71 -1.34 14.92 -4.68
CA THR A 71 0.10 15.08 -4.56
C THR A 71 0.60 14.09 -3.53
N ASN A 72 1.36 13.11 -3.97
CA ASN A 72 1.72 11.98 -3.13
C ASN A 72 2.99 12.24 -2.32
N LYS A 73 2.85 12.99 -1.22
CA LYS A 73 3.97 13.27 -0.32
C LYS A 73 3.73 12.78 1.11
N LYS A 74 2.73 11.92 1.31
CA LYS A 74 2.40 11.39 2.64
C LYS A 74 2.91 9.97 2.82
N SER A 75 3.48 9.70 4.00
CA SER A 75 4.11 8.41 4.31
C SER A 75 3.14 7.23 4.38
N HIS A 76 1.87 7.49 4.66
CA HIS A 76 0.89 6.44 4.92
C HIS A 76 -0.24 6.40 3.90
N GLU A 77 -0.05 7.05 2.75
CA GLU A 77 -1.05 7.12 1.70
C GLU A 77 -0.43 6.90 0.33
N VAL A 78 -1.18 6.29 -0.57
CA VAL A 78 -0.86 6.21 -1.99
C VAL A 78 -2.04 6.70 -2.79
N ASP A 79 -1.76 7.16 -4.00
CA ASP A 79 -2.81 7.57 -4.93
C ASP A 79 -3.55 6.35 -5.44
N GLY A 80 -4.87 6.44 -5.44
CA GLY A 80 -5.72 5.40 -5.97
C GLY A 80 -6.12 5.65 -7.42
N ILE A 81 -7.09 4.87 -7.86
CA ILE A 81 -7.55 4.88 -9.25
C ILE A 81 -8.86 5.64 -9.31
N THR A 82 -8.87 6.77 -10.03
CA THR A 82 -10.08 7.58 -10.21
C THR A 82 -11.19 6.73 -10.83
N GLY A 83 -12.36 6.75 -10.21
CA GLY A 83 -13.50 5.95 -10.67
C GLY A 83 -13.50 4.51 -10.21
N ALA A 84 -12.49 4.08 -9.45
CA ALA A 84 -12.40 2.72 -8.93
C ALA A 84 -12.39 2.73 -7.40
N THR A 85 -13.38 3.39 -6.79
CA THR A 85 -13.50 3.55 -5.34
C THR A 85 -13.53 2.21 -4.61
N VAL A 86 -14.29 1.23 -5.12
CA VAL A 86 -14.42 -0.09 -4.49
C VAL A 86 -13.07 -0.79 -4.45
N THR A 87 -12.30 -0.71 -5.54
CA THR A 87 -10.97 -1.32 -5.60
C THR A 87 -10.00 -0.63 -4.65
N SER A 88 -10.01 0.72 -4.60
CA SER A 88 -9.17 1.49 -3.68
C SER A 88 -9.46 1.12 -2.23
N ASP A 89 -10.74 1.06 -1.86
CA ASP A 89 -11.16 0.63 -0.51
C ASP A 89 -10.74 -0.83 -0.24
N GLY A 90 -10.83 -1.69 -1.26
CA GLY A 90 -10.44 -3.08 -1.16
C GLY A 90 -8.96 -3.25 -0.86
N VAL A 91 -8.10 -2.50 -1.53
CA VAL A 91 -6.65 -2.52 -1.26
C VAL A 91 -6.35 -2.03 0.15
N THR A 92 -6.97 -0.93 0.56
CA THR A 92 -6.81 -0.38 1.91
C THR A 92 -7.16 -1.43 2.97
N LYS A 93 -8.31 -2.10 2.80
CA LYS A 93 -8.77 -3.13 3.75
C LYS A 93 -7.89 -4.37 3.72
N PHE A 94 -7.45 -4.78 2.53
CA PHE A 94 -6.55 -5.91 2.36
C PHE A 94 -5.26 -5.71 3.15
N LEU A 95 -4.62 -4.56 2.97
CA LEU A 95 -3.37 -4.23 3.67
C LEU A 95 -3.58 -4.16 5.17
N LYS A 96 -4.62 -3.47 5.62
CA LYS A 96 -4.92 -3.32 7.04
C LYS A 96 -5.13 -4.66 7.72
N ARG A 97 -5.95 -5.52 7.10
CA ARG A 97 -6.26 -6.85 7.65
C ARG A 97 -5.02 -7.72 7.75
N ASP A 98 -4.23 -7.76 6.68
CA ASP A 98 -3.06 -8.63 6.64
C ASP A 98 -1.95 -8.12 7.57
N LEU A 99 -1.73 -6.81 7.62
CA LEU A 99 -0.73 -6.24 8.53
C LEU A 99 -1.12 -6.42 9.99
N GLU A 100 -2.42 -6.33 10.33
CA GLU A 100 -2.89 -6.59 11.69
C GLU A 100 -2.58 -8.02 12.14
N ARG A 101 -2.65 -8.99 11.23
CA ARG A 101 -2.29 -10.38 11.55
C ARG A 101 -0.84 -10.53 11.98
N TYR A 102 0.05 -9.72 11.43
CA TYR A 102 1.49 -9.79 11.70
C TYR A 102 1.97 -8.71 12.65
N LYS A 103 1.06 -7.93 13.22
CA LYS A 103 1.39 -6.77 14.05
C LYS A 103 2.39 -7.09 15.16
N ASN A 104 2.10 -8.12 15.95
CA ASN A 104 2.96 -8.50 17.08
C ASN A 104 4.34 -8.96 16.61
N PHE A 105 4.40 -9.71 15.52
CA PHE A 105 5.67 -10.12 14.93
C PHE A 105 6.48 -8.91 14.48
N LEU A 106 5.84 -7.99 13.76
CA LEU A 106 6.51 -6.79 13.24
C LEU A 106 7.06 -5.92 14.37
N ILE A 107 6.28 -5.73 15.44
CA ILE A 107 6.72 -4.93 16.59
C ILE A 107 7.92 -5.57 17.27
N ARG A 108 7.92 -6.89 17.45
CA ARG A 108 9.03 -7.60 18.09
C ARG A 108 10.31 -7.59 17.28
N GLN A 109 10.22 -7.49 15.96
CA GLN A 109 11.37 -7.53 15.06
C GLN A 109 11.96 -6.13 14.78
N ARG A 110 11.34 -5.08 15.24
CA ARG A 110 11.81 -3.72 15.01
C ARG A 110 12.86 -3.29 16.02
#